data_c39432d80a1bbb0f36c81651c752b5f7
#
_entry.id   c39432d80a1bbb0f36c81651c752b5f7
#
_cell.length_a   1.000
_cell.length_b   1.000
_cell.length_c   1.000
_cell.angle_alpha   90.00
_cell.angle_beta   90.00
_cell.angle_gamma   90.00
#
_symmetry.space_group_name_H-M   'P 1'
#
loop_
_entity.id
_entity.type
_entity.pdbx_description
1 polymer ?
#
loop_
_entity_poly.entity_id
_entity_poly.type
_entity_poly.pdbx_seq_one_letter_code
_entity_poly.pdbx_strand_id
1 'polypeptide(L)'
;MKCTLFSTMFAVIFFAACSPGVQKKVKVMSSGKIQVDEATKTITLTPGTQHNEAELILSEKDKAVTVKSPEGDNSFEVPEAGLYLLNLKTDTLIGNMVNFGAAGVPASISTEQLEHIIDSTQQLINGQNASDEKKTYFIVPKTIKKLTTNQNAQLINPYNNIPYKVEADKDGKAPEIYKFFTAKQKRESLNELLERMKK
;
A
#
# COMPACT_ATOMS: atom_id res chain seq x y z
N MET A 1 30.11 -33.51 -60.67
CA MET A 1 28.87 -33.29 -59.94
C MET A 1 29.21 -33.26 -58.46
N LYS A 2 29.23 -32.04 -57.85
CA LYS A 2 29.51 -31.87 -56.40
C LYS A 2 28.18 -31.48 -55.71
N CYS A 3 27.65 -32.39 -54.87
CA CYS A 3 26.51 -32.10 -54.01
C CYS A 3 26.99 -31.46 -52.71
N THR A 4 26.63 -30.20 -52.55
CA THR A 4 26.81 -29.46 -51.28
C THR A 4 25.58 -29.64 -50.41
N LEU A 5 25.74 -30.37 -49.31
CA LEU A 5 24.71 -30.51 -48.28
C LEU A 5 24.68 -29.20 -47.44
N PHE A 6 23.57 -28.48 -47.53
CA PHE A 6 23.31 -27.32 -46.67
C PHE A 6 22.63 -27.84 -45.39
N SER A 7 23.39 -27.88 -44.29
CA SER A 7 22.88 -28.23 -42.94
C SER A 7 22.30 -26.97 -42.33
N THR A 8 20.96 -26.87 -42.31
CA THR A 8 20.21 -25.82 -41.62
C THR A 8 20.16 -26.15 -40.14
N MET A 9 20.97 -25.47 -39.35
CA MET A 9 20.99 -25.53 -37.91
C MET A 9 19.78 -24.74 -37.37
N PHE A 10 18.73 -25.44 -36.90
CA PHE A 10 17.53 -24.86 -36.33
C PHE A 10 17.85 -24.47 -34.87
N ALA A 11 18.10 -23.17 -34.63
CA ALA A 11 18.29 -22.63 -33.27
C ALA A 11 16.94 -22.55 -32.57
N VAL A 12 16.67 -23.50 -31.70
CA VAL A 12 15.50 -23.45 -30.81
C VAL A 12 15.78 -22.41 -29.73
N ILE A 13 15.20 -21.22 -29.88
CA ILE A 13 15.21 -20.18 -28.83
C ILE A 13 14.20 -20.60 -27.77
N PHE A 14 14.68 -21.14 -26.66
CA PHE A 14 13.88 -21.31 -25.45
C PHE A 14 13.59 -19.92 -24.86
N PHE A 15 12.39 -19.42 -25.10
CA PHE A 15 11.85 -18.35 -24.28
C PHE A 15 11.57 -18.95 -22.89
N ALA A 16 12.50 -18.76 -21.98
CA ALA A 16 12.22 -18.94 -20.57
C ALA A 16 11.16 -17.91 -20.20
N ALA A 17 9.89 -18.32 -20.16
CA ALA A 17 8.83 -17.56 -19.56
C ALA A 17 9.16 -17.41 -18.07
N CYS A 18 9.80 -16.31 -17.71
CA CYS A 18 9.90 -15.90 -16.31
C CYS A 18 8.46 -15.67 -15.82
N SER A 19 7.85 -16.67 -15.20
CA SER A 19 6.71 -16.41 -14.33
C SER A 19 7.16 -15.36 -13.32
N PRO A 20 6.41 -14.26 -13.12
CA PRO A 20 6.74 -13.33 -12.07
C PRO A 20 6.68 -14.11 -10.75
N GLY A 21 7.85 -14.41 -10.20
CA GLY A 21 7.97 -15.12 -8.93
C GLY A 21 7.22 -14.36 -7.85
N VAL A 22 6.95 -15.04 -6.77
CA VAL A 22 6.31 -14.47 -5.59
C VAL A 22 7.11 -13.25 -5.13
N GLN A 23 6.58 -12.05 -5.31
CA GLN A 23 7.29 -10.79 -5.04
C GLN A 23 6.85 -10.20 -3.69
N LYS A 24 7.74 -9.44 -3.08
CA LYS A 24 7.45 -8.61 -1.92
C LYS A 24 7.47 -7.16 -2.38
N LYS A 25 6.34 -6.50 -2.33
CA LYS A 25 6.20 -5.11 -2.76
C LYS A 25 6.11 -4.22 -1.53
N VAL A 26 7.04 -3.29 -1.40
CA VAL A 26 7.07 -2.31 -0.31
C VAL A 26 6.73 -0.93 -0.86
N LYS A 27 5.57 -0.42 -0.50
CA LYS A 27 5.19 0.97 -0.71
C LYS A 27 5.72 1.80 0.44
N VAL A 28 6.35 2.90 0.13
CA VAL A 28 6.96 3.82 1.10
C VAL A 28 6.27 5.15 1.02
N MET A 29 5.83 5.68 2.16
CA MET A 29 5.32 7.04 2.26
C MET A 29 6.19 7.83 3.23
N SER A 30 6.66 9.02 2.82
CA SER A 30 7.54 9.84 3.65
C SER A 30 7.13 11.31 3.70
N SER A 31 7.68 11.99 4.70
CA SER A 31 7.81 13.44 4.74
C SER A 31 9.25 13.79 4.35
N GLY A 32 9.45 14.19 3.08
CA GLY A 32 10.78 14.45 2.52
C GLY A 32 11.10 13.62 1.29
N LYS A 33 12.26 13.85 0.70
CA LYS A 33 12.66 13.18 -0.54
C LYS A 33 13.11 11.74 -0.26
N ILE A 34 12.73 10.85 -1.17
CA ILE A 34 13.10 9.43 -1.17
C ILE A 34 13.96 9.16 -2.39
N GLN A 35 15.08 8.48 -2.18
CA GLN A 35 15.88 7.86 -3.25
C GLN A 35 15.92 6.36 -2.99
N VAL A 36 15.60 5.56 -3.99
CA VAL A 36 15.59 4.10 -3.92
C VAL A 36 16.77 3.54 -4.69
N ASP A 37 17.55 2.72 -4.04
CA ASP A 37 18.55 1.86 -4.67
C ASP A 37 18.01 0.43 -4.71
N GLU A 38 17.55 0.02 -5.88
CA GLU A 38 16.98 -1.31 -6.07
C GLU A 38 18.03 -2.43 -5.97
N ALA A 39 19.29 -2.15 -6.25
CA ALA A 39 20.33 -3.16 -6.19
C ALA A 39 20.69 -3.55 -4.74
N THR A 40 20.78 -2.55 -3.87
CA THR A 40 21.13 -2.76 -2.44
C THR A 40 19.90 -2.85 -1.53
N LYS A 41 18.68 -2.69 -2.09
CA LYS A 41 17.42 -2.63 -1.33
C LYS A 41 17.46 -1.56 -0.23
N THR A 42 18.06 -0.43 -0.57
CA THR A 42 18.27 0.71 0.33
C THR A 42 17.42 1.89 -0.09
N ILE A 43 16.83 2.54 0.90
CA ILE A 43 16.08 3.78 0.76
C ILE A 43 16.86 4.88 1.47
N THR A 44 17.22 5.93 0.77
CA THR A 44 17.82 7.12 1.39
C THR A 44 16.74 8.19 1.56
N LEU A 45 16.53 8.60 2.81
CA LEU A 45 15.55 9.62 3.19
C LEU A 45 16.26 10.95 3.47
N THR A 46 15.88 11.98 2.74
CA THR A 46 16.22 13.37 3.09
C THR A 46 14.99 14.01 3.73
N PRO A 47 15.03 14.40 5.01
CA PRO A 47 13.90 14.97 5.72
C PRO A 47 13.33 16.20 5.03
N GLY A 48 12.02 16.40 5.17
CA GLY A 48 11.29 17.52 4.60
C GLY A 48 9.82 17.47 5.00
N THR A 49 9.03 18.39 4.49
CA THR A 49 7.59 18.48 4.78
C THR A 49 6.72 17.97 3.64
N GLN A 50 7.31 17.83 2.45
CA GLN A 50 6.61 17.40 1.25
C GLN A 50 6.31 15.88 1.30
N HIS A 51 5.10 15.52 0.93
CA HIS A 51 4.76 14.12 0.74
C HIS A 51 5.49 13.53 -0.47
N ASN A 52 6.12 12.39 -0.27
CA ASN A 52 6.76 11.61 -1.31
C ASN A 52 6.43 10.12 -1.13
N GLU A 53 6.40 9.42 -2.26
CA GLU A 53 6.16 7.99 -2.32
C GLU A 53 7.25 7.31 -3.14
N ALA A 54 7.51 6.08 -2.79
CA ALA A 54 8.33 5.17 -3.58
C ALA A 54 7.78 3.75 -3.49
N GLU A 55 8.18 2.94 -4.43
CA GLU A 55 7.93 1.50 -4.44
C GLU A 55 9.27 0.78 -4.55
N LEU A 56 9.45 -0.25 -3.76
CA LEU A 56 10.60 -1.14 -3.81
C LEU A 56 10.11 -2.57 -3.96
N ILE A 57 10.63 -3.26 -4.96
CA ILE A 57 10.34 -4.68 -5.19
C ILE A 57 11.49 -5.51 -4.65
N LEU A 58 11.16 -6.44 -3.78
CA LEU A 58 12.08 -7.39 -3.18
C LEU A 58 11.87 -8.78 -3.78
N SER A 59 12.96 -9.50 -3.97
CA SER A 59 12.93 -10.92 -4.32
C SER A 59 12.63 -11.80 -3.08
N GLU A 60 12.42 -13.07 -3.28
CA GLU A 60 12.26 -14.03 -2.18
C GLU A 60 13.46 -14.05 -1.21
N LYS A 61 14.66 -13.81 -1.74
CA LYS A 61 15.91 -13.84 -0.97
C LYS A 61 16.10 -12.62 -0.09
N ASP A 62 15.52 -11.49 -0.48
CA ASP A 62 15.62 -10.23 0.26
C ASP A 62 14.67 -10.29 1.46
N LYS A 63 15.21 -10.15 2.67
CA LYS A 63 14.42 -10.27 3.91
C LYS A 63 14.17 -8.95 4.61
N ALA A 64 14.81 -7.89 4.16
CA ALA A 64 14.71 -6.58 4.80
C ALA A 64 14.92 -5.44 3.81
N VAL A 65 14.45 -4.27 4.18
CA VAL A 65 14.71 -2.98 3.54
C VAL A 65 15.52 -2.13 4.51
N THR A 66 16.62 -1.56 4.03
CA THR A 66 17.42 -0.62 4.81
C THR A 66 17.00 0.82 4.49
N VAL A 67 16.72 1.62 5.50
CA VAL A 67 16.46 3.04 5.37
C VAL A 67 17.61 3.83 5.99
N LYS A 68 18.30 4.61 5.17
CA LYS A 68 19.33 5.55 5.60
C LYS A 68 18.74 6.93 5.79
N SER A 69 18.94 7.52 6.94
CA SER A 69 18.49 8.86 7.26
C SER A 69 19.52 9.62 8.09
N PRO A 70 19.46 10.96 8.20
CA PRO A 70 20.34 11.73 9.08
C PRO A 70 20.27 11.33 10.56
N GLU A 71 19.17 10.69 10.97
CA GLU A 71 18.97 10.19 12.34
C GLU A 71 19.57 8.81 12.57
N GLY A 72 20.11 8.19 11.53
CA GLY A 72 20.71 6.85 11.55
C GLY A 72 20.02 5.88 10.60
N ASP A 73 20.62 4.71 10.46
CA ASP A 73 20.13 3.64 9.60
C ASP A 73 19.18 2.73 10.36
N ASN A 74 18.09 2.37 9.70
CA ASN A 74 17.08 1.44 10.23
C ASN A 74 16.85 0.31 9.24
N SER A 75 16.65 -0.91 9.74
CA SER A 75 16.30 -2.07 8.93
C SER A 75 14.88 -2.54 9.25
N PHE A 76 14.10 -2.82 8.21
CA PHE A 76 12.71 -3.25 8.32
C PHE A 76 12.56 -4.63 7.69
N GLU A 77 12.11 -5.58 8.46
CA GLU A 77 11.94 -6.96 8.01
C GLU A 77 10.74 -7.11 7.07
N VAL A 78 10.95 -7.85 5.98
CA VAL A 78 9.94 -8.20 4.98
C VAL A 78 10.03 -9.71 4.73
N PRO A 79 9.56 -10.54 5.68
CA PRO A 79 9.80 -11.98 5.65
C PRO A 79 9.05 -12.71 4.55
N GLU A 80 7.81 -12.31 4.26
CA GLU A 80 6.90 -13.03 3.39
C GLU A 80 6.49 -12.20 2.16
N ALA A 81 5.98 -12.90 1.14
CA ALA A 81 5.39 -12.23 -0.02
C ALA A 81 4.13 -11.44 0.32
N GLY A 82 3.92 -10.35 -0.42
CA GLY A 82 2.75 -9.51 -0.26
C GLY A 82 3.04 -8.03 -0.48
N LEU A 83 2.02 -7.23 -0.22
CA LEU A 83 2.09 -5.77 -0.22
C LEU A 83 2.31 -5.27 1.21
N TYR A 84 3.33 -4.45 1.37
CA TYR A 84 3.70 -3.78 2.62
C TYR A 84 3.59 -2.27 2.47
N LEU A 85 3.29 -1.61 3.58
CA LEU A 85 3.41 -0.15 3.70
C LEU A 85 4.46 0.19 4.77
N LEU A 86 5.48 0.93 4.36
CA LEU A 86 6.50 1.52 5.24
C LEU A 86 6.16 3.00 5.45
N ASN A 87 5.87 3.35 6.69
CA ASN A 87 5.56 4.73 7.08
C ASN A 87 6.83 5.47 7.53
N LEU A 88 7.38 6.31 6.68
CA LEU A 88 8.47 7.23 6.97
C LEU A 88 7.97 8.69 7.11
N LYS A 89 6.67 8.88 7.33
CA LYS A 89 6.10 10.19 7.69
C LYS A 89 6.29 10.45 9.18
N THR A 90 6.14 11.72 9.55
CA THR A 90 6.13 12.14 10.97
C THR A 90 4.78 11.90 11.64
N ASP A 91 3.72 11.60 10.88
CA ASP A 91 2.37 11.33 11.38
C ASP A 91 2.01 9.84 11.17
N THR A 92 1.12 9.35 12.01
CA THR A 92 0.55 8.00 11.90
C THR A 92 -0.31 7.91 10.65
N LEU A 93 -0.19 6.80 9.93
CA LEU A 93 -1.07 6.45 8.81
C LEU A 93 -2.21 5.55 9.30
N ILE A 94 -3.43 5.98 9.00
CA ILE A 94 -4.66 5.25 9.34
C ILE A 94 -5.35 4.88 8.03
N GLY A 95 -5.67 3.61 7.86
CA GLY A 95 -6.26 3.16 6.61
C GLY A 95 -7.11 1.92 6.75
N ASN A 96 -7.87 1.67 5.70
CA ASN A 96 -8.69 0.48 5.57
C ASN A 96 -8.83 0.05 4.10
N MET A 97 -9.22 -1.19 3.90
CA MET A 97 -9.64 -1.67 2.60
C MET A 97 -10.94 -0.99 2.19
N VAL A 98 -10.98 -0.54 0.94
CA VAL A 98 -12.18 0.06 0.32
C VAL A 98 -13.03 -1.05 -0.28
N ASN A 99 -14.29 -1.12 0.10
CA ASN A 99 -15.23 -2.08 -0.46
C ASN A 99 -16.03 -1.44 -1.60
N PHE A 100 -15.75 -1.83 -2.84
CA PHE A 100 -16.49 -1.39 -4.04
C PHE A 100 -17.70 -2.28 -4.37
N GLY A 101 -17.87 -3.39 -3.65
CA GLY A 101 -18.94 -4.38 -3.93
C GLY A 101 -20.23 -4.15 -3.16
N ALA A 102 -20.27 -3.19 -2.23
CA ALA A 102 -21.51 -2.85 -1.55
C ALA A 102 -22.42 -2.09 -2.52
N ALA A 103 -23.46 -2.75 -2.97
CA ALA A 103 -24.46 -2.17 -3.85
C ALA A 103 -25.06 -0.90 -3.24
N GLY A 104 -24.75 0.24 -3.87
CA GLY A 104 -25.34 1.54 -3.56
C GLY A 104 -24.85 2.17 -2.27
N VAL A 105 -24.45 3.42 -2.34
CA VAL A 105 -24.40 4.27 -1.15
C VAL A 105 -25.85 4.38 -0.65
N PRO A 106 -26.16 4.05 0.61
CA PRO A 106 -27.52 4.27 1.13
C PRO A 106 -27.92 5.71 0.86
N ALA A 107 -29.13 5.92 0.34
CA ALA A 107 -29.64 7.25 0.05
C ALA A 107 -29.71 8.15 1.30
N SER A 108 -29.70 7.52 2.49
CA SER A 108 -29.59 8.19 3.79
C SER A 108 -28.89 7.26 4.78
N ILE A 109 -28.05 7.83 5.62
CA ILE A 109 -27.42 7.14 6.76
C ILE A 109 -28.29 7.46 7.99
N SER A 110 -28.69 6.43 8.77
CA SER A 110 -29.44 6.68 10.00
C SER A 110 -28.53 7.31 11.08
N THR A 111 -29.14 7.93 12.09
CA THR A 111 -28.38 8.52 13.20
C THR A 111 -27.52 7.47 13.92
N GLU A 112 -28.06 6.28 14.15
CA GLU A 112 -27.36 5.18 14.80
C GLU A 112 -26.16 4.69 13.96
N GLN A 113 -26.32 4.63 12.64
CA GLN A 113 -25.22 4.29 11.73
C GLN A 113 -24.12 5.35 11.77
N LEU A 114 -24.50 6.62 11.84
CA LEU A 114 -23.58 7.75 11.91
C LEU A 114 -22.81 7.74 13.23
N GLU A 115 -23.49 7.52 14.37
CA GLU A 115 -22.86 7.37 15.68
C GLU A 115 -21.86 6.22 15.69
N HIS A 116 -22.21 5.08 15.10
CA HIS A 116 -21.32 3.93 14.97
C HIS A 116 -20.08 4.24 14.12
N ILE A 117 -20.24 5.00 13.04
CA ILE A 117 -19.11 5.44 12.19
C ILE A 117 -18.19 6.37 12.98
N ILE A 118 -18.75 7.30 13.75
CA ILE A 118 -18.00 8.22 14.60
C ILE A 118 -17.19 7.44 15.65
N ASP A 119 -17.84 6.56 16.39
CA ASP A 119 -17.19 5.77 17.44
C ASP A 119 -16.07 4.89 16.86
N SER A 120 -16.35 4.16 15.78
CA SER A 120 -15.36 3.33 15.11
C SER A 120 -14.16 4.14 14.60
N THR A 121 -14.40 5.34 14.08
CA THR A 121 -13.37 6.25 13.62
C THR A 121 -12.54 6.78 14.78
N GLN A 122 -13.17 7.15 15.88
CA GLN A 122 -12.51 7.59 17.10
C GLN A 122 -11.59 6.51 17.68
N GLN A 123 -12.08 5.28 17.76
CA GLN A 123 -11.30 4.13 18.21
C GLN A 123 -10.08 3.91 17.33
N LEU A 124 -10.25 3.95 16.00
CA LEU A 124 -9.16 3.74 15.07
C LEU A 124 -8.10 4.86 15.13
N ILE A 125 -8.52 6.12 15.33
CA ILE A 125 -7.61 7.27 15.54
C ILE A 125 -6.74 7.08 16.80
N ASN A 126 -7.26 6.38 17.79
CA ASN A 126 -6.57 6.07 19.04
C ASN A 126 -5.77 4.75 18.99
N GLY A 127 -5.66 4.13 17.81
CA GLY A 127 -4.95 2.85 17.63
C GLY A 127 -5.73 1.63 18.09
N GLN A 128 -6.98 1.82 18.48
CA GLN A 128 -7.90 0.75 18.80
C GLN A 128 -8.60 0.26 17.54
N ASN A 129 -9.13 -0.96 17.55
CA ASN A 129 -9.88 -1.51 16.42
C ASN A 129 -9.08 -1.69 15.11
N ALA A 130 -7.75 -1.52 15.15
CA ALA A 130 -6.87 -1.91 14.05
C ALA A 130 -6.70 -3.43 14.04
N SER A 131 -7.02 -4.09 12.91
CA SER A 131 -7.01 -5.55 12.81
C SER A 131 -6.76 -5.98 11.36
N ASP A 132 -5.89 -6.96 11.17
CA ASP A 132 -5.61 -7.55 9.87
C ASP A 132 -6.84 -8.29 9.31
N GLU A 133 -7.66 -8.87 10.17
CA GLU A 133 -8.91 -9.55 9.79
C GLU A 133 -9.94 -8.56 9.22
N LYS A 134 -10.07 -7.39 9.86
CA LYS A 134 -10.95 -6.30 9.39
C LYS A 134 -10.30 -5.45 8.31
N LYS A 135 -9.02 -5.71 7.99
CA LYS A 135 -8.22 -4.92 7.06
C LYS A 135 -8.23 -3.42 7.40
N THR A 136 -8.11 -3.12 8.70
CA THR A 136 -8.00 -1.79 9.26
C THR A 136 -6.62 -1.62 9.88
N TYR A 137 -5.96 -0.51 9.61
CA TYR A 137 -4.55 -0.31 9.92
C TYR A 137 -4.29 0.99 10.66
N PHE A 138 -3.40 0.91 11.64
CA PHE A 138 -2.85 2.04 12.38
C PHE A 138 -1.32 1.87 12.38
N ILE A 139 -0.64 2.62 11.51
CA ILE A 139 0.78 2.45 11.23
C ILE A 139 1.54 3.68 11.73
N VAL A 140 2.19 3.53 12.87
CA VAL A 140 2.97 4.63 13.48
C VAL A 140 4.21 4.99 12.64
N PRO A 141 4.79 6.18 12.82
CA PRO A 141 6.04 6.56 12.19
C PRO A 141 7.14 5.53 12.35
N LYS A 142 7.98 5.36 11.33
CA LYS A 142 9.13 4.43 11.30
C LYS A 142 8.73 2.97 11.56
N THR A 143 7.58 2.55 11.05
CA THR A 143 7.17 1.14 11.07
C THR A 143 6.73 0.65 9.71
N ILE A 144 6.87 -0.65 9.50
CA ILE A 144 6.40 -1.36 8.32
C ILE A 144 5.26 -2.30 8.70
N LYS A 145 4.25 -2.40 7.85
CA LYS A 145 3.11 -3.30 8.06
C LYS A 145 2.77 -4.03 6.75
N LYS A 146 2.63 -5.35 6.83
CA LYS A 146 2.04 -6.15 5.75
C LYS A 146 0.54 -5.88 5.68
N LEU A 147 0.05 -5.51 4.50
CA LEU A 147 -1.37 -5.22 4.27
C LEU A 147 -2.12 -6.43 3.74
N THR A 148 -1.50 -7.16 2.81
CA THR A 148 -2.14 -8.30 2.14
C THR A 148 -1.10 -9.18 1.46
N THR A 149 -1.48 -10.42 1.16
CA THR A 149 -0.71 -11.32 0.29
C THR A 149 -0.93 -11.02 -1.20
N ASN A 150 -1.96 -10.25 -1.55
CA ASN A 150 -2.25 -9.87 -2.92
C ASN A 150 -1.28 -8.77 -3.39
N GLN A 151 -0.36 -9.14 -4.26
CA GLN A 151 0.65 -8.23 -4.82
C GLN A 151 0.08 -7.20 -5.80
N ASN A 152 -1.12 -7.46 -6.34
CA ASN A 152 -1.82 -6.57 -7.26
C ASN A 152 -2.73 -5.57 -6.53
N ALA A 153 -2.79 -5.66 -5.20
CA ALA A 153 -3.55 -4.71 -4.41
C ALA A 153 -3.02 -3.28 -4.62
N GLN A 154 -3.93 -2.34 -4.67
CA GLN A 154 -3.63 -0.92 -4.86
C GLN A 154 -3.63 -0.20 -3.52
N LEU A 155 -2.77 0.79 -3.41
CA LEU A 155 -2.67 1.64 -2.25
C LEU A 155 -2.87 3.10 -2.66
N ILE A 156 -3.85 3.76 -2.06
CA ILE A 156 -4.17 5.16 -2.27
C ILE A 156 -3.65 5.95 -1.08
N ASN A 157 -2.76 6.88 -1.37
CA ASN A 157 -2.12 7.74 -0.38
C ASN A 157 -3.10 8.75 0.25
N PRO A 158 -2.70 9.46 1.32
CA PRO A 158 -3.55 10.43 2.01
C PRO A 158 -4.10 11.58 1.16
N TYR A 159 -3.44 11.92 0.05
CA TYR A 159 -3.74 13.12 -0.74
C TYR A 159 -4.49 12.82 -2.04
N ASN A 160 -4.56 11.56 -2.45
CA ASN A 160 -5.27 11.13 -3.65
C ASN A 160 -6.68 10.67 -3.31
N ASN A 161 -7.64 10.99 -4.16
CA ASN A 161 -9.01 10.55 -4.00
C ASN A 161 -9.20 9.07 -4.38
N ILE A 162 -10.19 8.43 -3.77
CA ILE A 162 -10.64 7.10 -4.17
C ILE A 162 -11.26 7.22 -5.58
N PRO A 163 -10.89 6.35 -6.53
CA PRO A 163 -11.51 6.35 -7.84
C PRO A 163 -13.03 6.13 -7.74
N TYR A 164 -13.80 6.86 -8.53
CA TYR A 164 -15.25 6.71 -8.55
C TYR A 164 -15.68 5.33 -9.07
N LYS A 165 -14.93 4.78 -10.00
CA LYS A 165 -15.18 3.48 -10.62
C LYS A 165 -13.88 2.69 -10.68
N VAL A 166 -13.97 1.42 -10.37
CA VAL A 166 -12.87 0.48 -10.47
C VAL A 166 -13.31 -0.68 -11.36
N GLU A 167 -12.49 -1.00 -12.33
CA GLU A 167 -12.75 -2.14 -13.20
C GLU A 167 -12.38 -3.44 -12.50
N ALA A 168 -13.26 -4.43 -12.63
CA ALA A 168 -12.97 -5.78 -12.17
C ALA A 168 -11.82 -6.38 -13.00
N ASP A 169 -11.11 -7.32 -12.41
CA ASP A 169 -10.10 -8.10 -13.11
C ASP A 169 -10.73 -9.03 -14.16
N LYS A 170 -9.89 -9.81 -14.86
CA LYS A 170 -10.32 -10.75 -15.90
C LYS A 170 -11.29 -11.81 -15.40
N ASP A 171 -11.26 -12.08 -14.10
CA ASP A 171 -12.11 -13.07 -13.41
C ASP A 171 -13.37 -12.42 -12.82
N GLY A 172 -13.61 -11.13 -13.10
CA GLY A 172 -14.75 -10.36 -12.60
C GLY A 172 -14.64 -9.97 -11.13
N LYS A 173 -13.47 -10.13 -10.52
CA LYS A 173 -13.24 -9.80 -9.11
C LYS A 173 -12.82 -8.34 -8.97
N ALA A 174 -13.46 -7.63 -8.04
CA ALA A 174 -13.06 -6.27 -7.71
C ALA A 174 -11.63 -6.24 -7.17
N PRO A 175 -10.79 -5.28 -7.61
CA PRO A 175 -9.43 -5.16 -7.10
C PRO A 175 -9.44 -4.81 -5.61
N GLU A 176 -8.45 -5.30 -4.90
CA GLU A 176 -8.23 -5.00 -3.50
C GLU A 176 -7.55 -3.62 -3.39
N ILE A 177 -8.24 -2.64 -2.80
CA ILE A 177 -7.78 -1.26 -2.70
C ILE A 177 -7.75 -0.84 -1.24
N TYR A 178 -6.64 -0.25 -0.82
CA TYR A 178 -6.45 0.32 0.51
C TYR A 178 -6.35 1.83 0.42
N LYS A 179 -7.18 2.54 1.18
CA LYS A 179 -7.09 4.00 1.33
C LYS A 179 -6.49 4.35 2.67
N PHE A 180 -5.44 5.18 2.63
CA PHE A 180 -4.80 5.72 3.82
C PHE A 180 -5.07 7.22 3.97
N PHE A 181 -5.03 7.66 5.21
CA PHE A 181 -5.10 9.04 5.66
C PHE A 181 -4.02 9.26 6.72
N THR A 182 -3.63 10.50 6.96
CA THR A 182 -2.87 10.80 8.17
C THR A 182 -3.81 10.86 9.37
N ALA A 183 -3.30 10.61 10.57
CA ALA A 183 -4.10 10.72 11.81
C ALA A 183 -4.67 12.14 11.95
N LYS A 184 -3.91 13.16 11.55
CA LYS A 184 -4.37 14.54 11.51
C LYS A 184 -5.60 14.71 10.62
N GLN A 185 -5.55 14.23 9.35
CA GLN A 185 -6.70 14.31 8.44
C GLN A 185 -7.94 13.60 8.98
N LYS A 186 -7.77 12.42 9.60
CA LYS A 186 -8.89 11.69 10.20
C LYS A 186 -9.52 12.46 11.36
N ARG A 187 -8.71 13.08 12.22
CA ARG A 187 -9.21 13.93 13.32
C ARG A 187 -9.97 15.15 12.78
N GLU A 188 -9.42 15.82 11.78
CA GLU A 188 -10.06 16.97 11.14
C GLU A 188 -11.43 16.58 10.55
N SER A 189 -11.49 15.50 9.77
CA SER A 189 -12.74 15.00 9.19
C SER A 189 -13.77 14.60 10.25
N LEU A 190 -13.32 14.00 11.36
CA LEU A 190 -14.20 13.63 12.46
C LEU A 190 -14.77 14.87 13.16
N ASN A 191 -13.95 15.88 13.41
CA ASN A 191 -14.39 17.12 14.03
C ASN A 191 -15.41 17.86 13.13
N GLU A 192 -15.18 17.93 11.83
CA GLU A 192 -16.13 18.51 10.88
C GLU A 192 -17.48 17.78 10.89
N LEU A 193 -17.44 16.45 10.98
CA LEU A 193 -18.66 15.63 11.08
C LEU A 193 -19.43 15.94 12.37
N LEU A 194 -18.74 15.97 13.51
CA LEU A 194 -19.34 16.29 14.81
C LEU A 194 -19.95 17.70 14.85
N GLU A 195 -19.31 18.69 14.21
CA GLU A 195 -19.88 20.05 14.13
C GLU A 195 -21.14 20.12 13.26
N ARG A 196 -21.23 19.30 12.21
CA ARG A 196 -22.45 19.21 11.39
C ARG A 196 -23.63 18.56 12.12
N MET A 197 -23.36 17.64 13.04
CA MET A 197 -24.40 16.99 13.84
C MET A 197 -25.00 17.89 14.94
N LYS A 198 -24.30 18.96 15.33
CA LYS A 198 -24.80 19.92 16.33
C LYS A 198 -25.76 20.95 15.76
N LYS A 199 -25.88 21.04 14.44
CA LYS A 199 -26.76 21.97 13.71
C LYS A 199 -28.08 21.32 13.34
#